data_022f26fa581e26bde2cf89679421581e
#
_entry.id   022f26fa581e26bde2cf89679421581e
#
_cell.length_a   1.000
_cell.length_b   1.000
_cell.length_c   1.000
_cell.angle_alpha   90.00
_cell.angle_beta   90.00
_cell.angle_gamma   90.00
#
_symmetry.space_group_name_H-M   'P 1'
#
loop_
_entity.id
_entity.type
_entity.pdbx_description
1 polymer ?
#
loop_
_entity_poly.entity_id
_entity_poly.type
_entity_poly.pdbx_seq_one_letter_code
_entity_poly.pdbx_strand_id
1 'polypeptide(L)'
;VATIGTTGTLMGLYRGLKQLNPDIQVVGVEPYLGHAIQGLKNLKESYVPGIFVKSDLDEIVHIEDEEAFETSRRLARQEGLFLGMSSGAAVAAAIRKAREMERGLIVAIAPDGGERYLSTSLFTEKEIPTLQFYNILNRAKAPFEPRRAAAAAIFADGPALYTHLSLEMARRLVVADLLKRYLTFRGFKTRQVVSLIDLDDRAIAGAAAAGQDLAGFTAHY
;
A
#
# COMPACT_ATOMS: atom_id res chain seq x y z
N VAL A 1 -13.96 20.47 7.67
CA VAL A 1 -12.86 19.57 7.98
C VAL A 1 -11.57 20.39 8.03
N ALA A 2 -10.84 20.34 9.12
CA ALA A 2 -9.56 21.02 9.29
C ALA A 2 -8.57 20.18 10.10
N THR A 3 -7.28 20.33 9.81
CA THR A 3 -6.21 19.54 10.44
C THR A 3 -5.81 20.05 11.80
N ILE A 4 -5.39 19.14 12.68
CA ILE A 4 -4.89 19.43 14.03
C ILE A 4 -3.39 19.73 13.96
N GLY A 5 -3.04 21.02 14.07
CA GLY A 5 -1.69 21.52 14.25
C GLY A 5 -1.60 22.31 15.55
N THR A 6 -1.45 23.63 15.45
CA THR A 6 -1.54 24.55 16.61
C THR A 6 -2.97 24.76 17.12
N THR A 7 -3.95 24.16 16.45
CA THR A 7 -5.39 24.17 16.70
C THR A 7 -6.07 25.53 16.55
N GLY A 8 -5.35 26.61 16.27
CA GLY A 8 -5.92 27.95 16.11
C GLY A 8 -6.98 28.03 15.03
N THR A 9 -6.69 27.53 13.83
CA THR A 9 -7.64 27.50 12.71
C THR A 9 -8.86 26.64 13.04
N LEU A 10 -8.64 25.42 13.55
CA LEU A 10 -9.71 24.48 13.88
C LEU A 10 -10.67 25.05 14.95
N MET A 11 -10.13 25.55 16.05
CA MET A 11 -10.95 26.11 17.14
C MET A 11 -11.59 27.44 16.77
N GLY A 12 -10.91 28.24 15.93
CA GLY A 12 -11.50 29.46 15.39
C GLY A 12 -12.69 29.19 14.48
N LEU A 13 -12.56 28.18 13.59
CA LEU A 13 -13.66 27.72 12.73
C LEU A 13 -14.81 27.17 13.58
N TYR A 14 -14.51 26.32 14.57
CA TYR A 14 -15.54 25.81 15.47
C TYR A 14 -16.36 26.94 16.11
N ARG A 15 -15.70 27.87 16.79
CA ARG A 15 -16.35 28.97 17.46
C ARG A 15 -17.15 29.85 16.52
N GLY A 16 -16.56 30.24 15.39
CA GLY A 16 -17.24 31.12 14.42
C GLY A 16 -18.40 30.44 13.72
N LEU A 17 -18.24 29.20 13.28
CA LEU A 17 -19.28 28.48 12.53
C LEU A 17 -20.44 28.07 13.44
N LYS A 18 -20.18 27.59 14.67
CA LYS A 18 -21.23 27.21 15.62
C LYS A 18 -22.07 28.41 16.08
N GLN A 19 -21.50 29.63 16.08
CA GLN A 19 -22.27 30.84 16.36
C GLN A 19 -23.22 31.19 15.20
N LEU A 20 -22.83 30.92 13.96
CA LEU A 20 -23.64 31.21 12.78
C LEU A 20 -24.70 30.12 12.54
N ASN A 21 -24.31 28.88 12.70
CA ASN A 21 -25.20 27.72 12.56
C ASN A 21 -24.69 26.56 13.43
N PRO A 22 -25.39 26.23 14.51
CA PRO A 22 -25.02 25.14 15.42
C PRO A 22 -25.00 23.74 14.78
N ASP A 23 -25.72 23.55 13.66
CA ASP A 23 -25.84 22.26 12.97
C ASP A 23 -24.61 21.94 12.11
N ILE A 24 -23.74 22.94 11.85
CA ILE A 24 -22.50 22.69 11.09
C ILE A 24 -21.59 21.76 11.92
N GLN A 25 -21.25 20.63 11.33
CA GLN A 25 -20.28 19.70 11.93
C GLN A 25 -18.85 20.18 11.68
N VAL A 26 -18.04 20.22 12.72
CA VAL A 26 -16.63 20.58 12.67
C VAL A 26 -15.78 19.36 12.98
N VAL A 27 -15.09 18.87 11.97
CA VAL A 27 -14.28 17.64 12.01
C VAL A 27 -12.80 18.01 12.07
N GLY A 28 -12.12 17.53 13.10
CA GLY A 28 -10.66 17.61 13.25
C GLY A 28 -9.98 16.44 12.60
N VAL A 29 -8.81 16.67 11.98
CA VAL A 29 -7.99 15.60 11.38
C VAL A 29 -6.69 15.48 12.14
N GLU A 30 -6.47 14.33 12.75
CA GLU A 30 -5.29 13.99 13.54
C GLU A 30 -4.49 12.88 12.85
N PRO A 31 -3.17 12.99 12.71
CA PRO A 31 -2.34 11.90 12.19
C PRO A 31 -2.18 10.80 13.24
N TYR A 32 -1.83 9.59 12.84
CA TYR A 32 -1.42 8.55 13.78
C TYR A 32 -0.08 8.90 14.47
N LEU A 33 0.27 8.15 15.52
CA LEU A 33 1.53 8.33 16.26
C LEU A 33 2.75 8.06 15.34
N GLY A 34 3.81 8.86 15.50
CA GLY A 34 5.04 8.70 14.71
C GLY A 34 4.94 9.18 13.26
N HIS A 35 3.95 10.00 12.93
CA HIS A 35 3.69 10.49 11.57
C HIS A 35 4.78 11.39 10.99
N ALA A 36 4.84 11.47 9.66
CA ALA A 36 5.72 12.36 8.91
C ALA A 36 4.97 13.52 8.22
N ILE A 37 3.68 13.74 8.51
CA ILE A 37 2.88 14.81 7.91
C ILE A 37 3.27 16.14 8.54
N GLN A 38 4.01 16.97 7.80
CA GLN A 38 4.42 18.28 8.28
C GLN A 38 3.20 19.20 8.48
N GLY A 39 3.24 19.94 9.58
CA GLY A 39 2.15 20.87 9.95
C GLY A 39 1.04 20.26 10.82
N LEU A 40 0.93 18.95 10.91
CA LEU A 40 0.02 18.25 11.80
C LEU A 40 0.71 17.89 13.13
N LYS A 41 -0.12 17.62 14.12
CA LYS A 41 0.30 17.13 15.43
C LYS A 41 -0.65 16.04 15.90
N ASN A 42 -0.08 14.95 16.44
CA ASN A 42 -0.82 14.05 17.28
C ASN A 42 -0.76 14.59 18.73
N LEU A 43 -1.90 14.78 19.33
CA LEU A 43 -2.00 15.41 20.65
C LEU A 43 -1.53 14.53 21.81
N LYS A 44 -1.23 13.26 21.55
CA LYS A 44 -0.59 12.37 22.52
C LYS A 44 0.94 12.51 22.54
N GLU A 45 1.54 12.98 21.43
CA GLU A 45 3.00 13.14 21.27
C GLU A 45 3.42 14.61 21.38
N SER A 46 2.50 15.54 21.25
CA SER A 46 2.78 16.96 21.20
C SER A 46 2.11 17.71 22.34
N TYR A 47 2.68 18.87 22.67
CA TYR A 47 2.01 19.79 23.60
C TYR A 47 0.60 20.13 23.12
N VAL A 48 -0.39 19.97 24.00
CA VAL A 48 -1.78 20.33 23.72
C VAL A 48 -1.94 21.84 23.91
N PRO A 49 -2.30 22.59 22.85
CA PRO A 49 -2.50 24.04 22.97
C PRO A 49 -3.63 24.39 23.94
N GLY A 50 -3.45 25.43 24.76
CA GLY A 50 -4.44 25.82 25.76
C GLY A 50 -5.80 26.26 25.20
N ILE A 51 -5.87 26.59 23.90
CA ILE A 51 -7.13 26.93 23.22
C ILE A 51 -7.89 25.70 22.74
N PHE A 52 -7.27 24.50 22.75
CA PHE A 52 -7.88 23.28 22.24
C PHE A 52 -8.83 22.66 23.27
N VAL A 53 -10.06 22.47 22.86
CA VAL A 53 -11.10 21.79 23.64
C VAL A 53 -11.63 20.63 22.81
N LYS A 54 -11.24 19.40 23.16
CA LYS A 54 -11.58 18.20 22.38
C LYS A 54 -13.09 17.96 22.29
N SER A 55 -13.81 18.26 23.38
CA SER A 55 -15.27 18.09 23.45
C SER A 55 -16.05 19.06 22.56
N ASP A 56 -15.40 20.10 22.04
CA ASP A 56 -16.03 21.05 21.13
C ASP A 56 -16.13 20.49 19.70
N LEU A 57 -15.26 19.56 19.34
CA LEU A 57 -15.30 18.96 18.00
C LEU A 57 -16.38 17.89 17.91
N ASP A 58 -17.10 17.89 16.80
CA ASP A 58 -18.11 16.87 16.54
C ASP A 58 -17.45 15.51 16.25
N GLU A 59 -16.26 15.51 15.62
CA GLU A 59 -15.50 14.30 15.34
C GLU A 59 -14.00 14.57 15.18
N ILE A 60 -13.17 13.54 15.43
CA ILE A 60 -11.75 13.51 15.07
C ILE A 60 -11.49 12.28 14.20
N VAL A 61 -11.03 12.52 12.97
CA VAL A 61 -10.65 11.48 12.01
C VAL A 61 -9.14 11.30 12.02
N HIS A 62 -8.68 10.06 12.16
CA HIS A 62 -7.25 9.74 12.09
C HIS A 62 -6.85 9.37 10.67
N ILE A 63 -5.68 9.89 10.22
CA ILE A 63 -5.16 9.72 8.86
C ILE A 63 -3.74 9.17 8.90
N GLU A 64 -3.48 8.19 8.02
CA GLU A 64 -2.14 7.66 7.75
C GLU A 64 -1.36 8.58 6.80
N ASP A 65 -0.03 8.57 6.94
CA ASP A 65 0.88 9.39 6.13
C ASP A 65 0.70 9.14 4.63
N GLU A 66 0.70 7.88 4.22
CA GLU A 66 0.62 7.53 2.80
C GLU A 66 -0.72 7.91 2.19
N GLU A 67 -1.81 7.82 2.95
CA GLU A 67 -3.13 8.26 2.50
C GLU A 67 -3.17 9.79 2.27
N ALA A 68 -2.58 10.56 3.19
CA ALA A 68 -2.47 12.00 3.04
C ALA A 68 -1.60 12.37 1.83
N PHE A 69 -0.45 11.71 1.66
CA PHE A 69 0.49 11.98 0.58
C PHE A 69 -0.09 11.60 -0.78
N GLU A 70 -0.69 10.41 -0.89
CA GLU A 70 -1.31 9.98 -2.14
C GLU A 70 -2.48 10.87 -2.53
N THR A 71 -3.26 11.34 -1.55
CA THR A 71 -4.34 12.29 -1.80
C THR A 71 -3.80 13.61 -2.35
N SER A 72 -2.72 14.17 -1.78
CA SER A 72 -2.07 15.36 -2.32
C SER A 72 -1.56 15.15 -3.75
N ARG A 73 -0.93 14.01 -4.03
CA ARG A 73 -0.43 13.67 -5.39
C ARG A 73 -1.59 13.55 -6.39
N ARG A 74 -2.70 12.93 -5.98
CA ARG A 74 -3.90 12.80 -6.83
C ARG A 74 -4.55 14.14 -7.10
N LEU A 75 -4.67 15.01 -6.10
CA LEU A 75 -5.17 16.37 -6.27
C LEU A 75 -4.34 17.14 -7.29
N ALA A 76 -3.01 17.03 -7.22
CA ALA A 76 -2.14 17.66 -8.19
C ALA A 76 -2.31 17.11 -9.62
N ARG A 77 -2.39 15.77 -9.77
CA ARG A 77 -2.46 15.11 -11.08
C ARG A 77 -3.85 15.17 -11.73
N GLN A 78 -4.91 15.04 -10.94
CA GLN A 78 -6.29 14.89 -11.46
C GLN A 78 -7.05 16.20 -11.47
N GLU A 79 -6.80 17.06 -10.46
CA GLU A 79 -7.56 18.30 -10.26
C GLU A 79 -6.71 19.55 -10.50
N GLY A 80 -5.40 19.42 -10.73
CA GLY A 80 -4.49 20.55 -10.87
C GLY A 80 -4.28 21.35 -9.57
N LEU A 81 -4.65 20.79 -8.42
CA LEU A 81 -4.52 21.40 -7.10
C LEU A 81 -3.20 20.97 -6.46
N PHE A 82 -2.20 21.84 -6.57
CA PHE A 82 -0.86 21.57 -6.01
C PHE A 82 -0.80 21.99 -4.54
N LEU A 83 -1.11 21.04 -3.64
CA LEU A 83 -1.32 21.26 -2.21
C LEU A 83 -0.31 20.50 -1.35
N GLY A 84 -0.10 20.97 -0.11
CA GLY A 84 0.80 20.37 0.86
C GLY A 84 0.26 19.12 1.54
N MET A 85 1.10 18.50 2.40
CA MET A 85 0.79 17.24 3.10
C MET A 85 -0.45 17.34 3.99
N SER A 86 -0.57 18.42 4.75
CA SER A 86 -1.70 18.66 5.65
C SER A 86 -3.01 18.89 4.89
N SER A 87 -2.94 19.50 3.72
CA SER A 87 -4.08 19.66 2.82
C SER A 87 -4.57 18.32 2.29
N GLY A 88 -3.64 17.42 1.92
CA GLY A 88 -3.97 16.05 1.53
C GLY A 88 -4.67 15.27 2.65
N ALA A 89 -4.21 15.42 3.89
CA ALA A 89 -4.86 14.82 5.05
C ALA A 89 -6.29 15.33 5.24
N ALA A 90 -6.50 16.66 5.11
CA ALA A 90 -7.84 17.25 5.25
C ALA A 90 -8.79 16.75 4.15
N VAL A 91 -8.32 16.67 2.90
CA VAL A 91 -9.14 16.19 1.78
C VAL A 91 -9.39 14.69 1.88
N ALA A 92 -8.42 13.88 2.30
CA ALA A 92 -8.62 12.45 2.54
C ALA A 92 -9.72 12.20 3.59
N ALA A 93 -9.68 12.92 4.71
CA ALA A 93 -10.73 12.86 5.72
C ALA A 93 -12.09 13.32 5.17
N ALA A 94 -12.11 14.40 4.38
CA ALA A 94 -13.33 14.89 3.73
C ALA A 94 -13.93 13.85 2.78
N ILE A 95 -13.10 13.14 2.00
CA ILE A 95 -13.55 12.06 1.11
C ILE A 95 -14.13 10.89 1.92
N ARG A 96 -13.53 10.51 3.06
CA ARG A 96 -14.10 9.49 3.93
C ARG A 96 -15.48 9.90 4.42
N LYS A 97 -15.62 11.14 4.91
CA LYS A 97 -16.90 11.67 5.37
C LYS A 97 -17.95 11.76 4.25
N ALA A 98 -17.55 12.16 3.04
CA ALA A 98 -18.45 12.21 1.90
C ALA A 98 -19.06 10.85 1.54
N ARG A 99 -18.32 9.75 1.76
CA ARG A 99 -18.82 8.38 1.51
C ARG A 99 -19.86 7.92 2.53
N GLU A 100 -19.89 8.54 3.70
CA GLU A 100 -20.85 8.24 4.77
C GLU A 100 -22.14 9.07 4.65
N MET A 101 -22.15 10.08 3.77
CA MET A 101 -23.26 11.02 3.60
C MET A 101 -24.03 10.73 2.31
N GLU A 102 -25.34 10.75 2.37
CA GLU A 102 -26.19 10.66 1.16
C GLU A 102 -26.19 11.98 0.37
N ARG A 103 -26.15 13.11 1.07
CA ARG A 103 -26.09 14.47 0.49
C ARG A 103 -25.51 15.46 1.49
N GLY A 104 -24.93 16.53 0.99
CA GLY A 104 -24.40 17.61 1.83
C GLY A 104 -23.28 18.36 1.14
N LEU A 105 -22.73 19.35 1.84
CA LEU A 105 -21.57 20.12 1.44
C LEU A 105 -20.46 19.90 2.47
N ILE A 106 -19.29 19.50 2.01
CA ILE A 106 -18.10 19.38 2.85
C ILE A 106 -17.08 20.41 2.39
N VAL A 107 -16.62 21.23 3.33
CA VAL A 107 -15.52 22.18 3.13
C VAL A 107 -14.27 21.66 3.84
N ALA A 108 -13.21 21.44 3.08
CA ALA A 108 -11.90 21.07 3.62
C ALA A 108 -10.95 22.27 3.53
N ILE A 109 -10.21 22.53 4.62
CA ILE A 109 -9.22 23.59 4.66
C ILE A 109 -7.89 23.09 4.10
N ALA A 110 -7.40 23.76 3.05
CA ALA A 110 -6.08 23.53 2.46
C ALA A 110 -5.14 24.67 2.88
N PRO A 111 -4.31 24.48 3.92
CA PRO A 111 -3.59 25.60 4.54
C PRO A 111 -2.35 26.07 3.77
N ASP A 112 -1.78 25.22 2.89
CA ASP A 112 -0.56 25.55 2.16
C ASP A 112 -0.46 24.83 0.81
N GLY A 113 0.45 25.34 -0.04
CA GLY A 113 0.75 24.79 -1.35
C GLY A 113 1.82 23.70 -1.31
N GLY A 114 1.87 22.91 -2.38
CA GLY A 114 2.81 21.79 -2.55
C GLY A 114 4.26 22.22 -2.81
N GLU A 115 4.52 23.46 -3.20
CA GLU A 115 5.84 23.98 -3.53
C GLU A 115 6.85 23.86 -2.37
N ARG A 116 6.38 23.89 -1.13
CA ARG A 116 7.20 23.72 0.08
C ARG A 116 7.72 22.30 0.29
N TYR A 117 7.15 21.34 -0.42
CA TYR A 117 7.36 19.90 -0.19
C TYR A 117 8.04 19.19 -1.36
N LEU A 118 8.53 19.93 -2.38
CA LEU A 118 9.17 19.37 -3.57
C LEU A 118 10.36 18.46 -3.26
N SER A 119 11.11 18.76 -2.20
CA SER A 119 12.27 17.97 -1.76
C SER A 119 11.95 16.93 -0.68
N THR A 120 10.67 16.75 -0.36
CA THR A 120 10.23 15.81 0.67
C THR A 120 9.64 14.53 0.05
N SER A 121 9.37 13.54 0.90
CA SER A 121 8.72 12.28 0.51
C SER A 121 7.32 12.44 -0.12
N LEU A 122 6.74 13.64 -0.07
CA LEU A 122 5.47 13.92 -0.72
C LEU A 122 5.60 13.82 -2.25
N PHE A 123 6.65 14.41 -2.84
CA PHE A 123 6.84 14.47 -4.29
C PHE A 123 8.10 13.76 -4.78
N THR A 124 9.06 13.45 -3.90
CA THR A 124 10.15 12.56 -4.27
C THR A 124 9.60 11.15 -4.38
N GLU A 125 9.67 10.56 -5.56
CA GLU A 125 9.41 9.14 -5.72
C GLU A 125 10.37 8.38 -4.80
N LYS A 126 9.84 7.50 -3.93
CA LYS A 126 10.68 6.49 -3.31
C LYS A 126 11.34 5.74 -4.46
N GLU A 127 12.64 5.90 -4.65
CA GLU A 127 13.39 5.04 -5.58
C GLU A 127 13.09 3.60 -5.16
N ILE A 128 12.25 2.93 -5.94
CA ILE A 128 12.02 1.51 -5.71
C ILE A 128 13.32 0.83 -6.12
N PRO A 129 14.05 0.20 -5.19
CA PRO A 129 15.34 -0.39 -5.49
C PRO A 129 15.27 -1.27 -6.73
N THR A 130 16.24 -1.18 -7.60
CA THR A 130 16.34 -2.05 -8.78
C THR A 130 16.34 -3.50 -8.30
N LEU A 131 15.37 -4.28 -8.77
CA LEU A 131 15.28 -5.69 -8.45
C LEU A 131 16.53 -6.40 -8.97
N GLN A 132 17.23 -7.10 -8.10
CA GLN A 132 18.43 -7.84 -8.44
C GLN A 132 18.27 -9.31 -8.08
N PHE A 133 18.79 -10.18 -8.93
CA PHE A 133 18.87 -11.61 -8.68
C PHE A 133 20.31 -12.07 -8.66
N TYR A 134 20.61 -13.08 -7.83
CA TYR A 134 21.86 -13.80 -7.92
C TYR A 134 21.78 -14.72 -9.14
N ASN A 135 22.59 -14.43 -10.15
CA ASN A 135 22.67 -15.23 -11.35
C ASN A 135 23.78 -16.30 -11.18
N ILE A 136 23.39 -17.57 -11.20
CA ILE A 136 24.29 -18.70 -10.98
C ILE A 136 25.31 -18.82 -12.12
N LEU A 137 24.95 -18.43 -13.35
CA LEU A 137 25.84 -18.56 -14.51
C LEU A 137 27.08 -17.67 -14.38
N ASN A 138 26.89 -16.42 -13.95
CA ASN A 138 27.99 -15.48 -13.75
C ASN A 138 28.40 -15.32 -12.27
N ARG A 139 27.76 -16.05 -11.36
CA ARG A 139 27.99 -16.04 -9.90
C ARG A 139 27.97 -14.65 -9.27
N ALA A 140 27.14 -13.75 -9.76
CA ALA A 140 27.03 -12.36 -9.31
C ALA A 140 25.57 -11.94 -9.20
N LYS A 141 25.31 -10.92 -8.35
CA LYS A 141 24.03 -10.23 -8.39
C LYS A 141 23.96 -9.34 -9.62
N ALA A 142 22.87 -9.46 -10.37
CA ALA A 142 22.62 -8.68 -11.55
C ALA A 142 21.21 -8.03 -11.49
N PRO A 143 21.03 -6.83 -12.03
CA PRO A 143 19.72 -6.20 -12.13
C PRO A 143 18.80 -7.07 -12.99
N PHE A 144 17.51 -7.07 -12.63
CA PHE A 144 16.50 -7.74 -13.44
C PHE A 144 16.18 -6.92 -14.67
N GLU A 145 16.51 -7.45 -15.84
CA GLU A 145 16.20 -6.89 -17.14
C GLU A 145 15.23 -7.81 -17.89
N PRO A 146 13.97 -7.41 -18.09
CA PRO A 146 13.00 -8.25 -18.77
C PRO A 146 13.30 -8.31 -20.28
N ARG A 147 13.21 -9.48 -20.87
CA ARG A 147 13.39 -9.67 -22.33
C ARG A 147 12.34 -8.94 -23.17
N ARG A 148 11.17 -8.67 -22.60
CA ARG A 148 10.07 -7.90 -23.20
C ARG A 148 9.69 -6.80 -22.25
N ALA A 149 9.51 -5.59 -22.77
CA ALA A 149 9.09 -4.45 -21.95
C ALA A 149 7.82 -4.78 -21.15
N ALA A 150 7.85 -4.45 -19.87
CA ALA A 150 6.74 -4.64 -18.93
C ALA A 150 6.19 -6.08 -18.82
N ALA A 151 6.94 -7.12 -19.21
CA ALA A 151 6.53 -8.51 -19.11
C ALA A 151 7.61 -9.38 -18.47
N ALA A 152 7.20 -10.29 -17.58
CA ALA A 152 8.07 -11.24 -16.92
C ALA A 152 7.47 -12.65 -16.92
N ALA A 153 8.28 -13.65 -17.25
CA ALA A 153 7.91 -15.05 -17.15
C ALA A 153 8.76 -15.73 -16.07
N ILE A 154 8.10 -16.50 -15.23
CA ILE A 154 8.72 -17.27 -14.14
C ILE A 154 8.49 -18.74 -14.46
N PHE A 155 9.56 -19.50 -14.54
CA PHE A 155 9.51 -20.96 -14.58
C PHE A 155 10.01 -21.47 -13.22
N ALA A 156 9.27 -22.38 -12.62
CA ALA A 156 9.64 -23.04 -11.37
C ALA A 156 9.48 -24.55 -11.52
N ASP A 157 10.45 -25.28 -10.99
CA ASP A 157 10.32 -26.72 -10.86
C ASP A 157 9.26 -27.01 -9.81
N GLY A 158 8.34 -27.87 -10.15
CA GLY A 158 7.26 -28.31 -9.29
C GLY A 158 7.50 -29.68 -8.67
N PRO A 159 6.49 -30.23 -8.00
CA PRO A 159 6.59 -31.51 -7.31
C PRO A 159 6.72 -32.68 -8.26
N ALA A 160 7.37 -33.72 -7.77
CA ALA A 160 7.38 -35.02 -8.40
C ALA A 160 6.18 -35.84 -7.89
N LEU A 161 5.46 -36.45 -8.83
CA LEU A 161 4.28 -37.27 -8.54
C LEU A 161 4.63 -38.73 -8.22
N TYR A 162 5.63 -38.92 -7.38
CA TYR A 162 6.00 -40.21 -6.78
C TYR A 162 6.37 -40.10 -5.30
N THR A 163 6.15 -38.90 -4.73
CA THR A 163 6.37 -38.64 -3.31
C THR A 163 5.51 -37.50 -2.84
N HIS A 164 5.16 -37.48 -1.55
CA HIS A 164 4.43 -36.36 -0.96
C HIS A 164 5.22 -35.06 -1.01
N LEU A 165 4.51 -33.96 -1.09
CA LEU A 165 5.07 -32.61 -1.14
C LEU A 165 5.94 -32.35 0.08
N SER A 166 7.23 -32.14 -0.12
CA SER A 166 8.17 -31.78 0.96
C SER A 166 8.06 -30.31 1.33
N LEU A 167 8.45 -29.97 2.56
CA LEU A 167 8.52 -28.56 3.02
C LEU A 167 9.46 -27.72 2.13
N GLU A 168 10.55 -28.32 1.65
CA GLU A 168 11.47 -27.65 0.74
C GLU A 168 10.80 -27.27 -0.57
N MET A 169 10.03 -28.18 -1.16
CA MET A 169 9.28 -27.92 -2.39
C MET A 169 8.18 -26.88 -2.16
N ALA A 170 7.44 -26.98 -1.05
CA ALA A 170 6.44 -25.97 -0.69
C ALA A 170 7.06 -24.58 -0.57
N ARG A 171 8.24 -24.47 0.06
CA ARG A 171 8.99 -23.21 0.13
C ARG A 171 9.34 -22.65 -1.25
N ARG A 172 9.80 -23.49 -2.19
CA ARG A 172 10.12 -23.05 -3.56
C ARG A 172 8.90 -22.49 -4.27
N LEU A 173 7.75 -23.13 -4.15
CA LEU A 173 6.50 -22.68 -4.74
C LEU A 173 6.02 -21.34 -4.16
N VAL A 174 6.12 -21.19 -2.82
CA VAL A 174 5.79 -19.93 -2.14
C VAL A 174 6.71 -18.80 -2.58
N VAL A 175 8.01 -19.04 -2.71
CA VAL A 175 8.98 -18.04 -3.19
C VAL A 175 8.68 -17.65 -4.65
N ALA A 176 8.33 -18.59 -5.49
CA ALA A 176 7.94 -18.30 -6.88
C ALA A 176 6.64 -17.48 -6.98
N ASP A 177 5.65 -17.77 -6.13
CA ASP A 177 4.40 -16.98 -6.05
C ASP A 177 4.66 -15.57 -5.49
N LEU A 178 5.47 -15.44 -4.44
CA LEU A 178 5.88 -14.15 -3.90
C LEU A 178 6.56 -13.29 -4.96
N LEU A 179 7.48 -13.87 -5.72
CA LEU A 179 8.16 -13.18 -6.82
C LEU A 179 7.17 -12.72 -7.90
N LYS A 180 6.22 -13.58 -8.28
CA LYS A 180 5.15 -13.22 -9.22
C LYS A 180 4.33 -12.03 -8.71
N ARG A 181 3.89 -12.08 -7.46
CA ARG A 181 3.12 -10.98 -6.84
C ARG A 181 3.91 -9.68 -6.79
N TYR A 182 5.18 -9.76 -6.41
CA TYR A 182 6.07 -8.60 -6.38
C TYR A 182 6.28 -7.99 -7.75
N LEU A 183 6.55 -8.79 -8.78
CA LEU A 183 6.68 -8.31 -10.16
C LEU A 183 5.36 -7.71 -10.69
N THR A 184 4.23 -8.30 -10.34
CA THR A 184 2.91 -7.73 -10.68
C THR A 184 2.70 -6.37 -10.00
N PHE A 185 3.04 -6.26 -8.72
CA PHE A 185 3.02 -5.00 -7.98
C PHE A 185 3.92 -3.93 -8.63
N ARG A 186 5.08 -4.35 -9.17
CA ARG A 186 6.02 -3.50 -9.93
C ARG A 186 5.51 -3.12 -11.34
N GLY A 187 4.30 -3.51 -11.72
CA GLY A 187 3.69 -3.18 -13.01
C GLY A 187 4.03 -4.14 -14.16
N PHE A 188 4.69 -5.28 -13.89
CA PHE A 188 4.96 -6.26 -14.92
C PHE A 188 3.73 -7.14 -15.19
N LYS A 189 3.44 -7.43 -16.46
CA LYS A 189 2.52 -8.52 -16.84
C LYS A 189 3.23 -9.85 -16.61
N THR A 190 2.82 -10.58 -15.57
CA THR A 190 3.50 -11.80 -15.15
C THR A 190 2.83 -13.06 -15.66
N ARG A 191 3.64 -14.05 -16.06
CA ARG A 191 3.22 -15.43 -16.32
C ARG A 191 4.08 -16.37 -15.51
N GLN A 192 3.45 -17.26 -14.75
CA GLN A 192 4.15 -18.32 -14.01
C GLN A 192 3.80 -19.67 -14.61
N VAL A 193 4.81 -20.50 -14.80
CA VAL A 193 4.69 -21.89 -15.21
C VAL A 193 5.41 -22.73 -14.18
N VAL A 194 4.72 -23.76 -13.71
CA VAL A 194 5.28 -24.75 -12.77
C VAL A 194 5.25 -26.10 -13.49
N SER A 195 6.39 -26.79 -13.56
CA SER A 195 6.44 -28.14 -14.09
C SER A 195 5.92 -29.14 -13.07
N LEU A 196 5.34 -30.23 -13.53
CA LEU A 196 5.09 -31.41 -12.71
C LEU A 196 5.94 -32.54 -13.27
N ILE A 197 6.57 -33.32 -12.39
CA ILE A 197 7.38 -34.47 -12.76
C ILE A 197 6.49 -35.70 -12.58
N ASP A 198 5.77 -36.06 -13.60
CA ASP A 198 4.88 -37.22 -13.70
C ASP A 198 5.53 -38.41 -14.37
N LEU A 199 6.62 -38.18 -15.11
CA LEU A 199 7.36 -39.22 -15.87
C LEU A 199 8.87 -39.03 -15.67
N ASP A 200 9.48 -39.88 -14.85
CA ASP A 200 10.91 -40.06 -14.70
C ASP A 200 11.21 -41.50 -14.27
N ASP A 201 12.49 -41.87 -14.18
CA ASP A 201 12.91 -43.21 -13.77
C ASP A 201 12.39 -43.64 -12.40
N ARG A 202 12.20 -42.67 -11.50
CA ARG A 202 11.71 -42.93 -10.12
C ARG A 202 10.21 -43.18 -10.11
N ALA A 203 9.44 -42.41 -10.90
CA ALA A 203 8.02 -42.65 -11.08
C ALA A 203 7.74 -44.01 -11.69
N ILE A 204 8.51 -44.40 -12.72
CA ILE A 204 8.42 -45.70 -13.40
C ILE A 204 8.76 -46.84 -12.41
N ALA A 205 9.86 -46.72 -11.68
CA ALA A 205 10.29 -47.75 -10.70
C ALA A 205 9.24 -47.83 -9.54
N GLY A 206 8.70 -46.70 -9.08
CA GLY A 206 7.67 -46.68 -8.02
C GLY A 206 6.37 -47.35 -8.46
N ALA A 207 5.91 -47.08 -9.67
CA ALA A 207 4.71 -47.71 -10.25
C ALA A 207 4.89 -49.25 -10.41
N ALA A 208 6.05 -49.67 -10.91
CA ALA A 208 6.39 -51.08 -11.01
C ALA A 208 6.44 -51.80 -9.65
N ALA A 209 7.06 -51.17 -8.65
CA ALA A 209 7.11 -51.68 -7.27
C ALA A 209 5.74 -51.77 -6.61
N ALA A 210 4.82 -50.84 -6.96
CA ALA A 210 3.45 -50.82 -6.43
C ALA A 210 2.48 -51.75 -7.25
N GLY A 211 2.93 -52.35 -8.33
CA GLY A 211 2.10 -53.18 -9.20
C GLY A 211 0.99 -52.39 -9.92
N GLN A 212 1.23 -51.12 -10.16
CA GLN A 212 0.27 -50.18 -10.77
C GLN A 212 0.81 -49.70 -12.12
N ASP A 213 -0.11 -49.23 -13.00
CA ASP A 213 0.30 -48.44 -14.13
C ASP A 213 0.80 -47.04 -13.69
N LEU A 214 1.56 -46.39 -14.54
CA LEU A 214 2.16 -45.09 -14.19
C LEU A 214 1.10 -44.04 -13.88
N ALA A 215 0.01 -43.98 -14.62
CA ALA A 215 -1.06 -43.01 -14.46
C ALA A 215 -1.80 -43.22 -13.11
N GLY A 216 -2.10 -44.46 -12.73
CA GLY A 216 -2.69 -44.79 -11.45
C GLY A 216 -1.78 -44.46 -10.27
N PHE A 217 -0.47 -44.74 -10.43
CA PHE A 217 0.53 -44.44 -9.40
C PHE A 217 0.69 -42.94 -9.17
N THR A 218 0.86 -42.16 -10.25
CA THR A 218 1.07 -40.72 -10.14
C THR A 218 -0.19 -39.95 -9.75
N ALA A 219 -1.39 -40.49 -10.01
CA ALA A 219 -2.66 -39.89 -9.57
C ALA A 219 -2.86 -39.93 -8.03
N HIS A 220 -2.05 -40.74 -7.32
CA HIS A 220 -2.10 -40.81 -5.85
C HIS A 220 -1.40 -39.61 -5.20
N TYR A 221 -0.46 -38.98 -5.85
CA TYR A 221 0.32 -37.86 -5.34
C TYR A 221 -0.12 -36.53 -5.95
#